data_b254620319f8371765a4d1adf7016480
#
_entry.id   b254620319f8371765a4d1adf7016480
#
_cell.length_a   1.000
_cell.length_b   1.000
_cell.length_c   1.000
_cell.angle_alpha   90.00
_cell.angle_beta   90.00
_cell.angle_gamma   90.00
#
_symmetry.space_group_name_H-M   'P 1'
#
loop_
_entity.id
_entity.type
_entity.pdbx_description
1 polymer ?
#
loop_
_entity_poly.entity_id
_entity_poly.type
_entity_poly.pdbx_seq_one_letter_code
_entity_poly.pdbx_strand_id
1 'polypeptide(L)'
;MSNEDRVISMGEGLAAIPERLLLAHARGEVLFICGAGISIPAGLQSFRELVLDVYKAVDPVVYAEISQIPEAACNNWHVSGRNLNDQQKAEVRRFVLADFDVVLGMLERRIDGQSDKNSKVRNTVKYLIKNGRPGLPKEPQPAPIHRAIVRLSDRGGASAIITTNFDLLLEEASKKVGTPLETYSLNSIPRPTKRPDFDGVFHIHGALDADDRRISDLIVADQDFGDAYLRQRNVPDFIYDLTRLYHLVLIGYSANDPPMRYLLNAVASDENRFSDIKKRYVFTPSISPDPVALVDWRARGIIPIEYDSNKHHDALRATLARWAQLSVHNGRRDLVEAELRRIVKKPRPAAQVSDQDLFAHLFRRDPGERVRLAAFVSGLNADITWLDLISEVCAEADRGRKP
;
A
#
# COMPACT_ATOMS: atom_id res chain seq x y z
N MET A 1 20.18 -2.58 -23.10
CA MET A 1 19.21 -2.16 -22.10
C MET A 1 19.89 -2.29 -20.75
N SER A 2 19.99 -1.21 -19.99
CA SER A 2 20.58 -1.26 -18.65
C SER A 2 19.67 -2.16 -17.76
N ASN A 3 20.27 -2.79 -16.74
CA ASN A 3 19.51 -3.65 -15.77
C ASN A 3 18.41 -2.88 -15.01
N GLU A 4 18.31 -1.58 -15.22
CA GLU A 4 17.37 -0.69 -14.52
C GLU A 4 15.93 -0.74 -15.05
N ASP A 5 15.71 -1.22 -16.27
CA ASP A 5 14.41 -1.17 -16.94
C ASP A 5 13.72 -2.53 -17.12
N ARG A 6 14.35 -3.63 -16.63
CA ARG A 6 13.74 -4.96 -16.74
C ARG A 6 12.53 -5.09 -15.83
N VAL A 7 11.42 -5.55 -16.38
CA VAL A 7 10.19 -5.85 -15.64
C VAL A 7 9.87 -7.33 -15.69
N ILE A 8 9.39 -7.89 -14.61
CA ILE A 8 9.00 -9.31 -14.51
C ILE A 8 7.47 -9.39 -14.48
N SER A 9 6.91 -10.03 -15.49
CA SER A 9 5.48 -10.33 -15.52
C SER A 9 5.12 -11.32 -14.42
N MET A 10 4.10 -11.01 -13.64
CA MET A 10 3.58 -11.95 -12.63
C MET A 10 2.62 -12.98 -13.20
N GLY A 11 2.25 -12.88 -14.49
CA GLY A 11 1.34 -13.77 -15.20
C GLY A 11 0.42 -13.00 -16.14
N GLU A 12 -0.38 -13.74 -16.92
CA GLU A 12 -1.33 -13.14 -17.84
C GLU A 12 -2.37 -12.30 -17.10
N GLY A 13 -2.57 -11.05 -17.53
CA GLY A 13 -3.48 -10.09 -16.90
C GLY A 13 -3.02 -9.54 -15.53
N LEU A 14 -1.81 -9.91 -15.07
CA LEU A 14 -1.23 -9.40 -13.84
C LEU A 14 -0.22 -8.28 -14.11
N ALA A 15 0.04 -7.46 -13.11
CA ALA A 15 1.03 -6.40 -13.24
C ALA A 15 2.44 -6.95 -13.49
N ALA A 16 3.22 -6.21 -14.27
CA ALA A 16 4.65 -6.43 -14.40
C ALA A 16 5.39 -5.59 -13.35
N ILE A 17 6.26 -6.22 -12.57
CA ILE A 17 6.98 -5.57 -11.46
C ILE A 17 8.43 -5.32 -11.88
N PRO A 18 9.02 -4.13 -11.63
CA PRO A 18 10.44 -3.88 -11.88
C PRO A 18 11.32 -4.90 -11.16
N GLU A 19 12.24 -5.57 -11.89
CA GLU A 19 13.10 -6.62 -11.33
C GLU A 19 13.92 -6.11 -10.14
N ARG A 20 14.39 -4.86 -10.20
CA ARG A 20 15.10 -4.23 -9.08
C ARG A 20 14.31 -4.18 -7.79
N LEU A 21 12.98 -3.99 -7.87
CA LEU A 21 12.10 -4.04 -6.70
C LEU A 21 12.00 -5.45 -6.14
N LEU A 22 11.85 -6.46 -7.01
CA LEU A 22 11.80 -7.86 -6.60
C LEU A 22 13.12 -8.32 -5.96
N LEU A 23 14.26 -7.86 -6.50
CA LEU A 23 15.59 -8.15 -5.93
C LEU A 23 15.80 -7.43 -4.61
N ALA A 24 15.35 -6.18 -4.46
CA ALA A 24 15.38 -5.48 -3.19
C ALA A 24 14.50 -6.18 -2.14
N HIS A 25 13.32 -6.65 -2.53
CA HIS A 25 12.43 -7.44 -1.67
C HIS A 25 13.09 -8.74 -1.21
N ALA A 26 13.77 -9.45 -2.11
CA ALA A 26 14.51 -10.68 -1.76
C ALA A 26 15.64 -10.43 -0.73
N ARG A 27 16.17 -9.20 -0.65
CA ARG A 27 17.18 -8.80 0.34
C ARG A 27 16.59 -8.23 1.64
N GLY A 28 15.25 -8.20 1.79
CA GLY A 28 14.60 -7.61 2.95
C GLY A 28 14.67 -6.08 2.99
N GLU A 29 14.85 -5.42 1.84
CA GLU A 29 15.03 -3.97 1.74
C GLU A 29 13.75 -3.23 1.28
N VAL A 30 12.58 -3.87 1.37
CA VAL A 30 11.28 -3.31 0.95
C VAL A 30 10.35 -3.23 2.14
N LEU A 31 9.62 -2.10 2.26
CA LEU A 31 8.49 -1.93 3.16
C LEU A 31 7.24 -1.52 2.39
N PHE A 32 6.10 -1.98 2.87
CA PHE A 32 4.79 -1.67 2.31
C PHE A 32 4.12 -0.59 3.13
N ILE A 33 3.56 0.42 2.45
CA ILE A 33 2.72 1.46 3.03
C ILE A 33 1.30 1.27 2.50
N CYS A 34 0.38 1.00 3.40
CA CYS A 34 -0.99 0.60 3.10
C CYS A 34 -1.98 1.71 3.38
N GLY A 35 -2.81 2.05 2.39
CA GLY A 35 -3.90 3.01 2.51
C GLY A 35 -5.27 2.34 2.49
N ALA A 36 -6.35 3.11 2.59
CA ALA A 36 -7.73 2.65 2.73
C ALA A 36 -8.19 1.68 1.63
N GLY A 37 -7.61 1.77 0.43
CA GLY A 37 -7.97 0.90 -0.70
C GLY A 37 -7.76 -0.59 -0.44
N ILE A 38 -6.88 -0.99 0.50
CA ILE A 38 -6.73 -2.42 0.83
C ILE A 38 -7.87 -2.95 1.69
N SER A 39 -8.58 -2.08 2.43
CA SER A 39 -9.65 -2.45 3.36
C SER A 39 -11.05 -2.39 2.74
N ILE A 40 -11.21 -1.76 1.56
CA ILE A 40 -12.47 -1.73 0.80
C ILE A 40 -12.99 -3.16 0.51
N PRO A 41 -12.16 -4.12 0.04
CA PRO A 41 -12.61 -5.49 -0.17
C PRO A 41 -13.00 -6.25 1.11
N ALA A 42 -12.65 -5.72 2.28
CA ALA A 42 -13.04 -6.27 3.58
C ALA A 42 -14.38 -5.69 4.09
N GLY A 43 -15.00 -4.77 3.34
CA GLY A 43 -16.28 -4.15 3.68
C GLY A 43 -16.15 -2.79 4.36
N LEU A 44 -14.95 -2.20 4.39
CA LEU A 44 -14.76 -0.84 4.89
C LEU A 44 -15.00 0.21 3.79
N GLN A 45 -15.20 1.45 4.23
CA GLN A 45 -15.46 2.58 3.38
C GLN A 45 -14.15 3.19 2.85
N SER A 46 -14.22 3.85 1.67
CA SER A 46 -13.28 4.88 1.30
C SER A 46 -13.40 6.09 2.24
N PHE A 47 -12.40 6.96 2.28
CA PHE A 47 -12.47 8.14 3.15
C PHE A 47 -13.67 9.05 2.82
N ARG A 48 -13.99 9.22 1.55
CA ARG A 48 -15.20 9.93 1.11
C ARG A 48 -16.49 9.29 1.64
N GLU A 49 -16.61 7.98 1.52
CA GLU A 49 -17.78 7.25 2.00
C GLU A 49 -17.89 7.29 3.53
N LEU A 50 -16.76 7.22 4.24
CA LEU A 50 -16.72 7.38 5.70
C LEU A 50 -17.27 8.74 6.10
N VAL A 51 -16.86 9.83 5.42
CA VAL A 51 -17.40 11.18 5.68
C VAL A 51 -18.91 11.22 5.44
N LEU A 52 -19.40 10.64 4.35
CA LEU A 52 -20.85 10.55 4.08
C LEU A 52 -21.58 9.80 5.19
N ASP A 53 -21.07 8.66 5.65
CA ASP A 53 -21.71 7.86 6.70
C ASP A 53 -21.67 8.57 8.05
N VAL A 54 -20.61 9.34 8.35
CA VAL A 54 -20.53 10.20 9.54
C VAL A 54 -21.61 11.28 9.49
N TYR A 55 -21.74 12.00 8.36
CA TYR A 55 -22.80 13.02 8.22
C TYR A 55 -24.19 12.42 8.30
N LYS A 56 -24.41 11.24 7.71
CA LYS A 56 -25.69 10.52 7.80
C LYS A 56 -26.09 10.26 9.25
N ALA A 57 -25.13 9.95 10.11
CA ALA A 57 -25.35 9.68 11.51
C ALA A 57 -25.46 10.95 12.40
N VAL A 58 -24.70 12.00 12.06
CA VAL A 58 -24.50 13.18 12.94
C VAL A 58 -25.30 14.38 12.45
N ASP A 59 -25.38 14.63 11.15
CA ASP A 59 -26.11 15.73 10.53
C ASP A 59 -26.81 15.30 9.21
N PRO A 60 -27.99 14.70 9.30
CA PRO A 60 -28.75 14.23 8.13
C PRO A 60 -29.13 15.34 7.14
N VAL A 61 -29.19 16.62 7.60
CA VAL A 61 -29.54 17.75 6.72
C VAL A 61 -28.42 18.03 5.74
N VAL A 62 -27.18 18.12 6.21
CA VAL A 62 -26.00 18.27 5.35
C VAL A 62 -25.79 17.00 4.53
N TYR A 63 -25.99 15.79 5.10
CA TYR A 63 -25.91 14.55 4.36
C TYR A 63 -26.81 14.53 3.11
N ALA A 64 -28.03 15.03 3.19
CA ALA A 64 -28.96 15.06 2.06
C ALA A 64 -28.39 15.86 0.86
N GLU A 65 -27.59 16.90 1.12
CA GLU A 65 -26.92 17.69 0.08
C GLU A 65 -25.66 16.99 -0.45
N ILE A 66 -24.74 16.57 0.43
CA ILE A 66 -23.44 16.02 0.02
C ILE A 66 -23.54 14.63 -0.61
N SER A 67 -24.57 13.85 -0.27
CA SER A 67 -24.81 12.53 -0.86
C SER A 67 -25.18 12.58 -2.37
N GLN A 68 -25.66 13.72 -2.84
CA GLN A 68 -25.99 13.94 -4.25
C GLN A 68 -24.78 14.36 -5.10
N ILE A 69 -23.68 14.74 -4.47
CA ILE A 69 -22.48 15.19 -5.16
C ILE A 69 -21.77 13.99 -5.76
N PRO A 70 -21.61 13.90 -7.10
CA PRO A 70 -20.89 12.79 -7.73
C PRO A 70 -19.42 12.77 -7.31
N GLU A 71 -18.77 11.61 -7.37
CA GLU A 71 -17.36 11.44 -6.98
C GLU A 71 -16.41 12.30 -7.87
N ALA A 72 -16.76 12.45 -9.13
CA ALA A 72 -16.02 13.29 -10.09
C ALA A 72 -16.58 14.71 -10.18
N ALA A 73 -17.19 15.25 -9.11
CA ALA A 73 -17.71 16.61 -9.13
C ALA A 73 -16.57 17.62 -9.27
N CYS A 74 -16.66 18.43 -10.32
CA CYS A 74 -15.78 19.57 -10.50
C CYS A 74 -16.24 20.75 -9.62
N ASN A 75 -15.40 21.77 -9.46
CA ASN A 75 -15.64 23.00 -8.69
C ASN A 75 -16.94 23.78 -9.05
N ASN A 76 -17.67 23.32 -10.05
CA ASN A 76 -18.89 23.94 -10.56
C ASN A 76 -20.20 23.38 -9.96
N TRP A 77 -20.12 22.50 -8.94
CA TRP A 77 -21.31 22.00 -8.28
C TRP A 77 -22.03 23.10 -7.52
N HIS A 78 -23.25 23.43 -7.91
CA HIS A 78 -24.07 24.42 -7.22
C HIS A 78 -24.84 23.78 -6.06
N VAL A 79 -24.49 24.22 -4.84
CA VAL A 79 -25.21 23.86 -3.63
C VAL A 79 -26.52 24.65 -3.57
N SER A 80 -27.67 23.98 -3.57
CA SER A 80 -28.96 24.65 -3.44
C SER A 80 -29.14 25.34 -2.09
N GLY A 81 -28.63 24.72 -1.02
CA GLY A 81 -28.36 25.26 0.32
C GLY A 81 -29.48 26.03 1.00
N ARG A 82 -30.75 25.90 0.57
CA ARG A 82 -31.88 26.71 1.06
C ARG A 82 -32.14 26.56 2.56
N ASN A 83 -31.80 25.42 3.13
CA ASN A 83 -32.04 25.08 4.54
C ASN A 83 -30.74 24.94 5.36
N LEU A 84 -29.59 25.36 4.82
CA LEU A 84 -28.30 25.27 5.48
C LEU A 84 -27.87 26.62 6.07
N ASN A 85 -27.31 26.60 7.26
CA ASN A 85 -26.61 27.77 7.81
C ASN A 85 -25.24 27.96 7.13
N ASP A 86 -24.54 29.04 7.44
CA ASP A 86 -23.30 29.39 6.73
C ASP A 86 -22.15 28.41 7.02
N GLN A 87 -22.09 27.82 8.22
CA GLN A 87 -21.11 26.77 8.56
C GLN A 87 -21.37 25.50 7.74
N GLN A 88 -22.60 25.04 7.68
CA GLN A 88 -23.01 23.89 6.86
C GLN A 88 -22.76 24.11 5.37
N LYS A 89 -23.03 25.31 4.85
CA LYS A 89 -22.68 25.65 3.44
C LYS A 89 -21.18 25.59 3.19
N ALA A 90 -20.37 26.03 4.14
CA ALA A 90 -18.91 25.94 4.04
C ALA A 90 -18.44 24.48 4.04
N GLU A 91 -19.01 23.61 4.88
CA GLU A 91 -18.75 22.17 4.91
C GLU A 91 -19.06 21.52 3.55
N VAL A 92 -20.23 21.81 2.97
CA VAL A 92 -20.62 21.29 1.65
C VAL A 92 -19.63 21.75 0.55
N ARG A 93 -19.21 23.03 0.58
CA ARG A 93 -18.21 23.53 -0.38
C ARG A 93 -16.87 22.81 -0.27
N ARG A 94 -16.40 22.54 0.95
CA ARG A 94 -15.17 21.77 1.18
C ARG A 94 -15.31 20.31 0.73
N PHE A 95 -16.49 19.72 0.92
CA PHE A 95 -16.76 18.36 0.43
C PHE A 95 -16.68 18.29 -1.11
N VAL A 96 -17.20 19.31 -1.84
CA VAL A 96 -17.06 19.40 -3.30
C VAL A 96 -15.59 19.44 -3.74
N LEU A 97 -14.73 20.08 -2.95
CA LEU A 97 -13.29 20.18 -3.20
C LEU A 97 -12.51 18.89 -2.79
N ALA A 98 -13.20 17.88 -2.27
CA ALA A 98 -12.61 16.68 -1.71
C ALA A 98 -11.66 16.93 -0.51
N ASP A 99 -11.80 18.07 0.18
CA ASP A 99 -11.06 18.40 1.41
C ASP A 99 -11.70 17.68 2.62
N PHE A 100 -11.71 16.35 2.61
CA PHE A 100 -12.49 15.53 3.56
C PHE A 100 -12.02 15.65 5.01
N ASP A 101 -10.74 15.82 5.24
CA ASP A 101 -10.14 16.11 6.56
C ASP A 101 -10.63 17.45 7.11
N VAL A 102 -10.66 18.50 6.28
CA VAL A 102 -11.21 19.81 6.64
C VAL A 102 -12.69 19.71 6.95
N VAL A 103 -13.44 18.93 6.14
CA VAL A 103 -14.89 18.73 6.33
C VAL A 103 -15.18 18.09 7.68
N LEU A 104 -14.44 17.03 8.04
CA LEU A 104 -14.60 16.37 9.35
C LEU A 104 -14.20 17.30 10.50
N GLY A 105 -13.13 18.08 10.35
CA GLY A 105 -12.72 19.07 11.34
C GLY A 105 -13.74 20.18 11.54
N MET A 106 -14.37 20.69 10.47
CA MET A 106 -15.46 21.68 10.56
C MET A 106 -16.68 21.08 11.26
N LEU A 107 -17.08 19.86 10.93
CA LEU A 107 -18.17 19.15 11.58
C LEU A 107 -17.90 18.95 13.08
N GLU A 108 -16.70 18.47 13.43
CA GLU A 108 -16.30 18.24 14.82
C GLU A 108 -16.35 19.54 15.64
N ARG A 109 -15.79 20.63 15.13
CA ARG A 109 -15.85 21.95 15.78
C ARG A 109 -17.28 22.47 15.96
N ARG A 110 -18.15 22.23 14.99
CA ARG A 110 -19.55 22.67 15.04
C ARG A 110 -20.40 21.86 16.01
N ILE A 111 -20.17 20.55 16.10
CA ILE A 111 -20.99 19.65 16.92
C ILE A 111 -20.42 19.52 18.36
N ASP A 112 -19.11 19.33 18.48
CA ASP A 112 -18.44 18.96 19.71
C ASP A 112 -17.64 20.13 20.35
N GLY A 113 -17.45 21.22 19.59
CA GLY A 113 -16.69 22.41 20.02
C GLY A 113 -15.17 22.22 19.93
N GLN A 114 -14.66 21.07 20.32
CA GLN A 114 -13.24 20.71 20.24
C GLN A 114 -13.04 19.21 20.04
N SER A 115 -11.86 18.86 19.53
CA SER A 115 -11.46 17.47 19.33
C SER A 115 -11.05 16.84 20.65
N ASP A 116 -11.80 15.85 21.13
CA ASP A 116 -11.46 15.05 22.32
C ASP A 116 -12.03 13.61 22.22
N LYS A 117 -11.74 12.80 23.25
CA LYS A 117 -12.25 11.41 23.34
C LYS A 117 -13.77 11.30 23.41
N ASN A 118 -14.47 12.36 23.77
CA ASN A 118 -15.93 12.42 23.89
C ASN A 118 -16.58 12.93 22.59
N SER A 119 -15.78 13.32 21.59
CA SER A 119 -16.26 13.78 20.30
C SER A 119 -17.26 12.79 19.68
N LYS A 120 -18.47 13.28 19.40
CA LYS A 120 -19.51 12.51 18.71
C LYS A 120 -19.05 12.07 17.32
N VAL A 121 -18.32 12.95 16.63
CA VAL A 121 -17.77 12.68 15.29
C VAL A 121 -16.77 11.52 15.37
N ARG A 122 -15.78 11.56 16.26
CA ARG A 122 -14.76 10.50 16.40
C ARG A 122 -15.35 9.17 16.87
N ASN A 123 -16.31 9.20 17.79
CA ASN A 123 -17.02 7.99 18.23
C ASN A 123 -17.83 7.38 17.07
N THR A 124 -18.41 8.20 16.18
CA THR A 124 -19.10 7.72 14.98
C THR A 124 -18.11 7.10 13.99
N VAL A 125 -16.96 7.72 13.75
CA VAL A 125 -15.87 7.14 12.93
C VAL A 125 -15.46 5.78 13.48
N LYS A 126 -15.19 5.67 14.79
CA LYS A 126 -14.86 4.41 15.45
C LYS A 126 -15.93 3.34 15.21
N TYR A 127 -17.19 3.70 15.44
CA TYR A 127 -18.31 2.77 15.24
C TYR A 127 -18.36 2.23 13.81
N LEU A 128 -18.26 3.13 12.83
CA LEU A 128 -18.32 2.78 11.40
C LEU A 128 -17.16 1.89 10.95
N ILE A 129 -15.95 2.13 11.44
CA ILE A 129 -14.81 1.31 11.10
C ILE A 129 -14.86 -0.06 11.77
N LYS A 130 -15.26 -0.13 13.05
CA LYS A 130 -15.40 -1.42 13.76
C LYS A 130 -16.50 -2.30 13.18
N ASN A 131 -17.62 -1.72 12.74
CA ASN A 131 -18.77 -2.47 12.26
C ASN A 131 -18.88 -2.56 10.73
N GLY A 132 -18.04 -1.84 9.99
CA GLY A 132 -18.08 -1.77 8.54
C GLY A 132 -19.24 -0.94 7.99
N ARG A 133 -19.47 -1.08 6.69
CA ARG A 133 -20.55 -0.34 6.00
C ARG A 133 -21.92 -0.69 6.57
N PRO A 134 -22.79 0.31 6.81
CA PRO A 134 -24.18 0.05 7.19
C PRO A 134 -24.87 -0.84 6.16
N GLY A 135 -25.52 -1.91 6.64
CA GLY A 135 -26.24 -2.85 5.79
C GLY A 135 -25.45 -4.08 5.34
N LEU A 136 -24.15 -4.17 5.66
CA LEU A 136 -23.41 -5.42 5.49
C LEU A 136 -23.70 -6.38 6.66
N PRO A 137 -23.84 -7.69 6.39
CA PRO A 137 -24.31 -8.65 7.38
C PRO A 137 -23.23 -9.12 8.38
N LYS A 138 -21.97 -8.70 8.22
CA LYS A 138 -20.84 -9.18 9.03
C LYS A 138 -19.85 -8.06 9.31
N GLU A 139 -19.19 -8.15 10.47
CA GLU A 139 -18.01 -7.35 10.79
C GLU A 139 -16.92 -7.51 9.72
N PRO A 140 -16.15 -6.44 9.44
CA PRO A 140 -15.05 -6.50 8.49
C PRO A 140 -14.09 -7.64 8.83
N GLN A 141 -13.67 -8.38 7.82
CA GLN A 141 -12.73 -9.49 7.96
C GLN A 141 -11.56 -9.32 6.98
N PRO A 142 -10.34 -9.77 7.36
CA PRO A 142 -9.18 -9.64 6.48
C PRO A 142 -9.42 -10.27 5.11
N ALA A 143 -9.38 -9.45 4.07
CA ALA A 143 -9.45 -9.89 2.68
C ALA A 143 -8.14 -10.59 2.25
N PRO A 144 -8.13 -11.32 1.12
CA PRO A 144 -6.91 -11.98 0.60
C PRO A 144 -5.72 -11.04 0.41
N ILE A 145 -5.95 -9.76 0.09
CA ILE A 145 -4.90 -8.76 -0.08
C ILE A 145 -4.13 -8.51 1.21
N HIS A 146 -4.79 -8.44 2.37
CA HIS A 146 -4.12 -8.30 3.67
C HIS A 146 -3.17 -9.46 3.94
N ARG A 147 -3.61 -10.71 3.67
CA ARG A 147 -2.75 -11.89 3.84
C ARG A 147 -1.55 -11.92 2.89
N ALA A 148 -1.74 -11.41 1.65
CA ALA A 148 -0.63 -11.29 0.70
C ALA A 148 0.40 -10.26 1.17
N ILE A 149 -0.05 -9.09 1.65
CA ILE A 149 0.82 -8.03 2.18
C ILE A 149 1.59 -8.53 3.42
N VAL A 150 0.91 -9.20 4.35
CA VAL A 150 1.57 -9.78 5.54
C VAL A 150 2.68 -10.77 5.13
N ARG A 151 2.44 -11.63 4.14
CA ARG A 151 3.49 -12.54 3.66
C ARG A 151 4.63 -11.80 2.97
N LEU A 152 4.34 -10.75 2.22
CA LEU A 152 5.35 -9.92 1.55
C LEU A 152 6.15 -9.06 2.53
N SER A 153 5.62 -8.75 3.70
CA SER A 153 6.30 -7.92 4.70
C SER A 153 7.44 -8.64 5.42
N ASP A 154 7.53 -9.97 5.30
CA ASP A 154 8.62 -10.75 5.89
C ASP A 154 9.95 -10.42 5.20
N ARG A 155 10.91 -9.97 6.01
CA ARG A 155 12.25 -9.53 5.59
C ARG A 155 13.34 -10.52 5.95
N GLY A 156 12.95 -11.77 6.30
CA GLY A 156 13.86 -12.81 6.74
C GLY A 156 14.04 -12.84 8.27
N GLY A 157 12.94 -12.80 9.00
CA GLY A 157 12.90 -12.90 10.47
C GLY A 157 12.28 -11.69 11.17
N ALA A 158 11.83 -10.71 10.43
CA ALA A 158 11.02 -9.58 10.91
C ALA A 158 10.05 -9.15 9.84
N SER A 159 8.86 -8.73 10.23
CA SER A 159 7.81 -8.24 9.33
C SER A 159 7.37 -6.85 9.75
N ALA A 160 7.48 -5.88 8.85
CA ALA A 160 7.09 -4.50 9.13
C ALA A 160 6.16 -3.99 8.03
N ILE A 161 5.01 -3.45 8.46
CA ILE A 161 4.00 -2.86 7.58
C ILE A 161 3.65 -1.48 8.13
N ILE A 162 3.62 -0.48 7.27
CA ILE A 162 3.16 0.86 7.61
C ILE A 162 1.74 1.04 7.08
N THR A 163 0.87 1.70 7.85
CA THR A 163 -0.48 1.97 7.37
C THR A 163 -1.00 3.32 7.87
N THR A 164 -1.83 3.97 7.04
CA THR A 164 -2.66 5.11 7.44
C THR A 164 -4.06 4.68 7.87
N ASN A 165 -4.39 3.40 7.75
CA ASN A 165 -5.70 2.88 8.14
C ASN A 165 -5.82 2.81 9.66
N PHE A 166 -7.03 2.98 10.15
CA PHE A 166 -7.35 2.87 11.57
C PHE A 166 -7.74 1.44 11.98
N ASP A 167 -8.13 0.60 11.01
CA ASP A 167 -8.55 -0.79 11.24
C ASP A 167 -7.37 -1.72 11.55
N LEU A 168 -7.65 -2.85 12.21
CA LEU A 168 -6.65 -3.86 12.59
C LEU A 168 -6.68 -5.10 11.69
N LEU A 169 -7.12 -4.94 10.43
CA LEU A 169 -7.25 -6.09 9.51
C LEU A 169 -5.89 -6.69 9.11
N LEU A 170 -4.81 -5.93 9.15
CA LEU A 170 -3.45 -6.43 8.93
C LEU A 170 -3.00 -7.34 10.08
N GLU A 171 -3.24 -6.95 11.32
CA GLU A 171 -2.94 -7.74 12.52
C GLU A 171 -3.78 -9.01 12.56
N GLU A 172 -5.06 -8.92 12.23
CA GLU A 172 -5.92 -10.10 12.12
C GLU A 172 -5.48 -11.04 10.99
N ALA A 173 -5.04 -10.48 9.87
CA ALA A 173 -4.46 -11.26 8.78
C ALA A 173 -3.17 -11.95 9.21
N SER A 174 -2.32 -11.28 10.00
CA SER A 174 -1.05 -11.83 10.49
C SER A 174 -1.28 -13.03 11.40
N LYS A 175 -2.27 -12.97 12.29
CA LYS A 175 -2.70 -14.13 13.11
C LYS A 175 -3.16 -15.30 12.24
N LYS A 176 -3.93 -15.02 11.16
CA LYS A 176 -4.41 -16.07 10.23
C LYS A 176 -3.28 -16.68 9.38
N VAL A 177 -2.21 -15.95 9.15
CA VAL A 177 -1.00 -16.44 8.44
C VAL A 177 -0.07 -17.21 9.38
N GLY A 178 -0.21 -17.08 10.70
CA GLY A 178 0.61 -17.74 11.72
C GLY A 178 1.83 -16.93 12.15
N THR A 179 1.89 -15.65 11.82
CA THR A 179 2.95 -14.70 12.20
C THR A 179 2.32 -13.45 12.84
N PRO A 180 1.79 -13.53 14.07
CA PRO A 180 1.14 -12.41 14.72
C PRO A 180 2.06 -11.19 14.81
N LEU A 181 1.57 -10.02 14.42
CA LEU A 181 2.28 -8.75 14.45
C LEU A 181 1.73 -7.86 15.55
N GLU A 182 2.62 -7.18 16.24
CA GLU A 182 2.27 -6.15 17.24
C GLU A 182 1.77 -4.88 16.57
N THR A 183 0.89 -4.15 17.27
CA THR A 183 0.32 -2.87 16.81
C THR A 183 1.08 -1.71 17.45
N TYR A 184 1.63 -0.84 16.64
CA TYR A 184 2.25 0.42 17.06
C TYR A 184 1.46 1.59 16.47
N SER A 185 1.18 2.60 17.31
CA SER A 185 0.38 3.76 16.91
C SER A 185 1.05 5.04 17.37
N LEU A 186 1.21 6.01 16.46
CA LEU A 186 1.73 7.38 16.69
C LEU A 186 2.91 7.44 17.70
N ASN A 187 2.65 7.86 18.93
CA ASN A 187 3.68 8.09 19.96
C ASN A 187 4.41 6.82 20.44
N SER A 188 3.92 5.63 20.09
CA SER A 188 4.56 4.34 20.40
C SER A 188 5.37 3.77 19.22
N ILE A 189 5.39 4.44 18.08
CA ILE A 189 6.12 3.98 16.89
C ILE A 189 7.63 4.09 17.16
N PRO A 190 8.39 2.97 17.08
CA PRO A 190 9.84 3.00 17.24
C PRO A 190 10.51 3.66 16.03
N ARG A 191 11.74 4.13 16.22
CA ARG A 191 12.54 4.64 15.09
C ARG A 191 12.82 3.51 14.08
N PRO A 192 12.73 3.80 12.77
CA PRO A 192 13.04 2.83 11.75
C PRO A 192 14.47 2.31 11.84
N THR A 193 14.63 1.01 11.79
CA THR A 193 15.93 0.33 11.74
C THR A 193 15.89 -0.86 10.78
N LYS A 194 17.06 -1.36 10.36
CA LYS A 194 17.17 -2.64 9.64
C LYS A 194 17.25 -3.86 10.56
N ARG A 195 17.17 -3.65 11.87
CA ARG A 195 17.25 -4.73 12.86
C ARG A 195 15.97 -5.55 12.92
N PRO A 196 16.02 -6.78 13.42
CA PRO A 196 14.84 -7.63 13.59
C PRO A 196 13.80 -7.09 14.58
N ASP A 197 14.18 -6.19 15.49
CA ASP A 197 13.28 -5.54 16.45
C ASP A 197 12.35 -4.49 15.81
N PHE A 198 12.60 -4.09 14.57
CA PHE A 198 11.67 -3.28 13.78
C PHE A 198 10.64 -4.22 13.12
N ASP A 199 9.70 -4.70 13.92
CA ASP A 199 8.70 -5.72 13.58
C ASP A 199 7.32 -5.27 14.07
N GLY A 200 6.27 -5.38 13.23
CA GLY A 200 4.91 -5.00 13.58
C GLY A 200 4.16 -4.24 12.50
N VAL A 201 2.95 -3.79 12.86
CA VAL A 201 2.13 -2.88 12.06
C VAL A 201 2.17 -1.48 12.65
N PHE A 202 2.61 -0.51 11.87
CA PHE A 202 2.86 0.86 12.30
C PHE A 202 1.75 1.78 11.76
N HIS A 203 0.81 2.15 12.61
CA HIS A 203 -0.34 3.01 12.28
C HIS A 203 0.05 4.48 12.42
N ILE A 204 0.49 5.09 11.34
CA ILE A 204 0.98 6.48 11.35
C ILE A 204 -0.12 7.53 11.47
N HIS A 205 -1.39 7.15 11.34
CA HIS A 205 -2.56 8.00 11.61
C HIS A 205 -3.35 7.55 12.85
N GLY A 206 -2.80 6.62 13.64
CA GLY A 206 -3.49 6.06 14.80
C GLY A 206 -4.21 4.76 14.49
N ALA A 207 -4.54 3.97 15.51
CA ALA A 207 -5.21 2.69 15.42
C ALA A 207 -6.44 2.63 16.31
N LEU A 208 -7.49 1.93 15.86
CA LEU A 208 -8.68 1.64 16.66
C LEU A 208 -8.49 0.33 17.42
N ASP A 209 -7.53 0.32 18.32
CA ASP A 209 -7.27 -0.80 19.22
C ASP A 209 -8.32 -0.89 20.37
N ALA A 210 -8.05 -1.74 21.35
CA ALA A 210 -8.92 -1.92 22.51
C ALA A 210 -8.89 -0.75 23.50
N ASP A 211 -7.91 0.16 23.39
CA ASP A 211 -7.78 1.31 24.30
C ASP A 211 -8.57 2.52 23.79
N ASP A 212 -9.78 2.67 24.30
CA ASP A 212 -10.69 3.76 23.94
C ASP A 212 -10.12 5.17 24.23
N ARG A 213 -9.07 5.29 25.05
CA ARG A 213 -8.40 6.57 25.32
C ARG A 213 -7.62 7.10 24.13
N ARG A 214 -7.31 6.25 23.15
CA ARG A 214 -6.58 6.64 21.95
C ARG A 214 -7.45 7.17 20.80
N ILE A 215 -8.75 7.28 20.98
CA ILE A 215 -9.64 7.87 19.95
C ILE A 215 -9.27 9.32 19.66
N SER A 216 -8.86 10.08 20.68
CA SER A 216 -8.36 11.45 20.50
C SER A 216 -7.06 11.53 19.69
N ASP A 217 -6.30 10.44 19.63
CA ASP A 217 -5.00 10.39 18.94
C ASP A 217 -5.13 10.05 17.45
N LEU A 218 -6.35 9.75 16.98
CA LEU A 218 -6.59 9.48 15.55
C LEU A 218 -6.40 10.76 14.71
N ILE A 219 -5.65 10.67 13.64
CA ILE A 219 -5.51 11.73 12.63
C ILE A 219 -6.69 11.65 11.67
N VAL A 220 -7.77 12.37 11.98
CA VAL A 220 -9.04 12.35 11.23
C VAL A 220 -9.32 13.68 10.58
N ALA A 221 -9.00 14.78 11.28
CA ALA A 221 -9.35 16.15 10.94
C ALA A 221 -8.11 16.99 10.60
N ASP A 222 -8.33 18.11 9.92
CA ASP A 222 -7.30 19.08 9.51
C ASP A 222 -6.37 19.50 10.67
N GLN A 223 -6.91 19.68 11.87
CA GLN A 223 -6.12 20.03 13.05
C GLN A 223 -5.16 18.92 13.48
N ASP A 224 -5.58 17.66 13.38
CA ASP A 224 -4.72 16.52 13.71
C ASP A 224 -3.54 16.43 12.74
N PHE A 225 -3.80 16.68 11.45
CA PHE A 225 -2.74 16.75 10.43
C PHE A 225 -1.77 17.88 10.74
N GLY A 226 -2.29 19.08 11.10
CA GLY A 226 -1.46 20.21 11.51
C GLY A 226 -0.58 19.85 12.71
N ASP A 227 -1.10 19.13 13.68
CA ASP A 227 -0.36 18.71 14.87
C ASP A 227 0.70 17.65 14.55
N ALA A 228 0.34 16.53 13.94
CA ALA A 228 1.22 15.39 13.70
C ALA A 228 2.28 15.65 12.60
N TYR A 229 1.92 16.43 11.57
CA TYR A 229 2.80 16.66 10.41
C TYR A 229 3.64 17.94 10.53
N LEU A 230 3.13 18.98 11.16
CA LEU A 230 3.81 20.28 11.20
C LEU A 230 4.37 20.61 12.58
N ARG A 231 3.60 20.43 13.65
CA ARG A 231 4.04 20.79 15.00
C ARG A 231 4.93 19.74 15.65
N GLN A 232 4.49 18.48 15.69
CA GLN A 232 5.24 17.38 16.30
C GLN A 232 6.22 16.74 15.32
N ARG A 233 5.91 16.76 14.01
CA ARG A 233 6.69 16.15 12.91
C ARG A 233 6.91 14.64 13.03
N ASN A 234 6.16 13.95 13.87
CA ASN A 234 6.35 12.51 14.12
C ASN A 234 6.21 11.68 12.82
N VAL A 235 5.19 11.99 12.00
CA VAL A 235 4.95 11.26 10.76
C VAL A 235 5.96 11.62 9.66
N PRO A 236 6.25 12.90 9.35
CA PRO A 236 7.28 13.26 8.38
C PRO A 236 8.66 12.68 8.70
N ASP A 237 9.12 12.82 9.95
CA ASP A 237 10.44 12.36 10.34
C ASP A 237 10.54 10.82 10.26
N PHE A 238 9.48 10.10 10.67
CA PHE A 238 9.42 8.65 10.53
C PHE A 238 9.48 8.19 9.06
N ILE A 239 8.68 8.78 8.18
CA ILE A 239 8.68 8.43 6.74
C ILE A 239 10.01 8.80 6.10
N TYR A 240 10.61 9.95 6.48
CA TYR A 240 11.91 10.35 5.96
C TYR A 240 13.00 9.34 6.33
N ASP A 241 13.06 8.90 7.58
CA ASP A 241 13.98 7.86 8.03
C ASP A 241 13.76 6.53 7.26
N LEU A 242 12.50 6.15 7.02
CA LEU A 242 12.19 4.96 6.21
C LEU A 242 12.74 5.05 4.79
N THR A 243 12.62 6.22 4.12
CA THR A 243 13.07 6.37 2.72
C THR A 243 14.57 6.23 2.54
N ARG A 244 15.36 6.43 3.59
CA ARG A 244 16.81 6.21 3.58
C ARG A 244 17.18 4.73 3.78
N LEU A 245 16.35 3.98 4.49
CA LEU A 245 16.63 2.59 4.83
C LEU A 245 16.04 1.60 3.84
N TYR A 246 14.84 1.89 3.32
CA TYR A 246 14.02 0.94 2.58
C TYR A 246 13.47 1.51 1.28
N HIS A 247 13.30 0.65 0.30
CA HIS A 247 12.40 0.90 -0.82
C HIS A 247 10.96 0.85 -0.32
N LEU A 248 10.14 1.84 -0.68
CA LEU A 248 8.76 1.91 -0.24
C LEU A 248 7.82 1.51 -1.36
N VAL A 249 6.81 0.70 -1.04
CA VAL A 249 5.74 0.28 -1.96
C VAL A 249 4.40 0.72 -1.41
N LEU A 250 3.75 1.67 -2.08
CA LEU A 250 2.45 2.20 -1.70
C LEU A 250 1.35 1.33 -2.33
N ILE A 251 0.39 0.88 -1.52
CA ILE A 251 -0.74 0.04 -1.93
C ILE A 251 -2.04 0.61 -1.36
N GLY A 252 -3.06 0.75 -2.21
CA GLY A 252 -4.36 1.27 -1.78
C GLY A 252 -4.38 2.78 -1.53
N TYR A 253 -3.46 3.52 -2.16
CA TYR A 253 -3.43 4.98 -2.15
C TYR A 253 -3.98 5.56 -3.44
N SER A 254 -4.66 6.70 -3.32
CA SER A 254 -4.91 7.61 -4.44
C SER A 254 -3.87 8.74 -4.44
N ALA A 255 -3.63 9.33 -5.62
CA ALA A 255 -2.73 10.48 -5.74
C ALA A 255 -3.24 11.74 -4.99
N ASN A 256 -4.48 11.71 -4.52
CA ASN A 256 -5.22 12.86 -3.97
C ASN A 256 -5.23 12.94 -2.44
N ASP A 257 -4.50 12.07 -1.72
CA ASP A 257 -4.32 12.19 -0.27
C ASP A 257 -3.42 13.40 0.06
N PRO A 258 -3.97 14.54 0.56
CA PRO A 258 -3.20 15.78 0.66
C PRO A 258 -1.98 15.69 1.56
N PRO A 259 -2.04 15.14 2.79
CA PRO A 259 -0.88 15.09 3.69
C PRO A 259 0.24 14.21 3.15
N MET A 260 -0.10 13.04 2.63
CA MET A 260 0.88 12.15 2.00
C MET A 260 1.48 12.79 0.73
N ARG A 261 0.68 13.54 -0.04
CA ARG A 261 1.16 14.27 -1.21
C ARG A 261 2.26 15.28 -0.85
N TYR A 262 2.06 16.10 0.17
CA TYR A 262 3.06 17.08 0.61
C TYR A 262 4.33 16.41 1.14
N LEU A 263 4.17 15.34 1.91
CA LEU A 263 5.30 14.58 2.45
C LEU A 263 6.13 13.93 1.32
N LEU A 264 5.47 13.28 0.37
CA LEU A 264 6.15 12.65 -0.76
C LEU A 264 6.84 13.66 -1.68
N ASN A 265 6.26 14.86 -1.87
CA ASN A 265 6.91 15.97 -2.59
C ASN A 265 8.18 16.46 -1.86
N ALA A 266 8.15 16.57 -0.53
CA ALA A 266 9.32 16.94 0.25
C ALA A 266 10.44 15.91 0.10
N VAL A 267 10.13 14.63 0.19
CA VAL A 267 11.09 13.54 -0.04
C VAL A 267 11.64 13.55 -1.48
N ALA A 268 10.79 13.84 -2.47
CA ALA A 268 11.21 13.93 -3.89
C ALA A 268 12.23 15.07 -4.11
N SER A 269 12.04 16.19 -3.45
CA SER A 269 12.98 17.32 -3.54
C SER A 269 14.37 16.99 -3.01
N ASP A 270 14.46 16.03 -2.09
CA ASP A 270 15.73 15.58 -1.51
C ASP A 270 16.41 14.46 -2.31
N GLU A 271 15.70 13.77 -3.22
CA GLU A 271 16.28 12.68 -4.04
C GLU A 271 17.48 13.15 -4.88
N ASN A 272 17.47 14.40 -5.34
CA ASN A 272 18.58 15.00 -6.09
C ASN A 272 19.72 15.46 -5.20
N ARG A 273 19.49 15.59 -3.89
CA ARG A 273 20.50 16.06 -2.91
C ARG A 273 21.20 14.91 -2.21
N PHE A 274 20.51 13.80 -2.00
CA PHE A 274 20.97 12.68 -1.20
C PHE A 274 20.90 11.37 -2.00
N SER A 275 22.06 10.80 -2.29
CA SER A 275 22.18 9.55 -3.06
C SER A 275 21.72 8.30 -2.30
N ASP A 276 21.48 8.40 -0.99
CA ASP A 276 21.05 7.29 -0.12
C ASP A 276 19.55 7.08 -0.07
N ILE A 277 18.73 7.98 -0.64
CA ILE A 277 17.27 7.81 -0.71
C ILE A 277 16.91 6.65 -1.62
N LYS A 278 16.18 5.68 -1.07
CA LYS A 278 15.73 4.50 -1.78
C LYS A 278 14.53 4.80 -2.71
N LYS A 279 14.35 3.98 -3.75
CA LYS A 279 13.24 4.16 -4.71
C LYS A 279 11.89 3.88 -4.06
N ARG A 280 10.87 4.57 -4.55
CA ARG A 280 9.48 4.46 -4.11
C ARG A 280 8.63 4.01 -5.28
N TYR A 281 7.67 3.16 -5.00
CA TYR A 281 6.78 2.56 -5.98
C TYR A 281 5.34 2.70 -5.53
N VAL A 282 4.40 2.73 -6.46
CA VAL A 282 2.97 2.71 -6.18
C VAL A 282 2.24 1.79 -7.14
N PHE A 283 1.35 0.96 -6.62
CA PHE A 283 0.40 0.24 -7.47
C PHE A 283 -0.76 1.18 -7.84
N THR A 284 -0.98 1.39 -9.14
CA THR A 284 -1.98 2.32 -9.67
C THR A 284 -2.83 1.67 -10.77
N PRO A 285 -4.14 1.96 -10.84
CA PRO A 285 -5.02 1.46 -11.89
C PRO A 285 -4.57 1.92 -13.28
N SER A 286 -4.66 1.02 -14.28
CA SER A 286 -4.35 1.31 -15.70
C SER A 286 -5.60 1.61 -16.54
N ILE A 287 -6.80 1.28 -16.04
CA ILE A 287 -8.05 1.51 -16.78
C ILE A 287 -8.46 2.95 -16.67
N SER A 288 -8.73 3.54 -17.81
CA SER A 288 -8.87 4.97 -17.97
C SER A 288 -7.62 5.65 -17.43
N PRO A 289 -6.48 5.53 -18.13
CA PRO A 289 -5.27 6.14 -17.64
C PRO A 289 -5.57 7.63 -17.54
N ASP A 290 -5.74 8.10 -16.30
CA ASP A 290 -5.62 9.52 -16.05
C ASP A 290 -4.12 9.81 -16.22
N PRO A 291 -3.70 10.35 -17.38
CA PRO A 291 -2.29 10.63 -17.61
C PRO A 291 -1.77 11.60 -16.57
N VAL A 292 -2.66 12.38 -15.95
CA VAL A 292 -2.34 13.30 -14.86
C VAL A 292 -1.87 12.53 -13.63
N ALA A 293 -2.58 11.46 -13.23
CA ALA A 293 -2.19 10.68 -12.06
C ALA A 293 -0.82 10.01 -12.22
N LEU A 294 -0.51 9.49 -13.42
CA LEU A 294 0.81 8.89 -13.69
C LEU A 294 1.93 9.93 -13.70
N VAL A 295 1.67 11.10 -14.30
CA VAL A 295 2.62 12.22 -14.31
C VAL A 295 2.85 12.73 -12.89
N ASP A 296 1.77 12.85 -12.10
CA ASP A 296 1.83 13.27 -10.71
C ASP A 296 2.67 12.32 -9.84
N TRP A 297 2.51 10.98 -9.99
CA TRP A 297 3.35 10.04 -9.27
C TRP A 297 4.82 10.18 -9.65
N ARG A 298 5.12 10.25 -10.96
CA ARG A 298 6.50 10.42 -11.45
C ARG A 298 7.11 11.74 -11.00
N ALA A 299 6.35 12.84 -11.00
CA ALA A 299 6.81 14.14 -10.51
C ALA A 299 7.20 14.13 -9.02
N ARG A 300 6.61 13.21 -8.24
CA ARG A 300 6.96 12.97 -6.83
C ARG A 300 8.10 11.95 -6.65
N GLY A 301 8.80 11.58 -7.72
CA GLY A 301 9.85 10.56 -7.69
C GLY A 301 9.35 9.15 -7.35
N ILE A 302 8.06 8.85 -7.64
CA ILE A 302 7.43 7.56 -7.37
C ILE A 302 7.23 6.83 -8.69
N ILE A 303 7.63 5.57 -8.73
CA ILE A 303 7.55 4.73 -9.92
C ILE A 303 6.18 4.02 -9.92
N PRO A 304 5.28 4.32 -10.86
CA PRO A 304 4.00 3.64 -10.94
C PRO A 304 4.17 2.22 -11.47
N ILE A 305 3.49 1.27 -10.84
CA ILE A 305 3.28 -0.10 -11.27
C ILE A 305 1.81 -0.20 -11.64
N GLU A 306 1.53 -0.24 -12.92
CA GLU A 306 0.16 -0.22 -13.44
C GLU A 306 -0.44 -1.63 -13.41
N TYR A 307 -1.72 -1.72 -13.03
CA TYR A 307 -2.49 -2.95 -13.05
C TYR A 307 -3.90 -2.72 -13.59
N ASP A 308 -4.51 -3.76 -14.16
CA ASP A 308 -5.90 -3.74 -14.60
C ASP A 308 -6.84 -3.64 -13.39
N SER A 309 -7.59 -2.52 -13.29
CA SER A 309 -8.56 -2.29 -12.20
C SER A 309 -9.95 -2.86 -12.45
N ASN A 310 -10.20 -3.51 -13.61
CA ASN A 310 -11.44 -4.24 -13.87
C ASN A 310 -11.69 -5.29 -12.77
N LYS A 311 -12.95 -5.69 -12.61
CA LYS A 311 -13.35 -6.71 -11.63
C LYS A 311 -12.90 -6.39 -10.20
N HIS A 312 -13.18 -5.17 -9.76
CA HIS A 312 -12.89 -4.75 -8.37
C HIS A 312 -11.42 -4.92 -7.95
N HIS A 313 -10.48 -4.53 -8.82
CA HIS A 313 -9.04 -4.59 -8.58
C HIS A 313 -8.49 -6.01 -8.35
N ASP A 314 -9.12 -7.03 -8.94
CA ASP A 314 -8.68 -8.42 -8.81
C ASP A 314 -7.24 -8.66 -9.26
N ALA A 315 -6.79 -7.95 -10.32
CA ALA A 315 -5.43 -8.07 -10.82
C ALA A 315 -4.38 -7.61 -9.79
N LEU A 316 -4.65 -6.55 -9.02
CA LEU A 316 -3.76 -6.13 -7.92
C LEU A 316 -3.64 -7.23 -6.87
N ARG A 317 -4.77 -7.76 -6.42
CA ARG A 317 -4.81 -8.83 -5.42
C ARG A 317 -4.07 -10.08 -5.89
N ALA A 318 -4.31 -10.50 -7.13
CA ALA A 318 -3.66 -11.66 -7.73
C ALA A 318 -2.15 -11.43 -7.95
N THR A 319 -1.74 -10.23 -8.36
CA THR A 319 -0.32 -9.83 -8.49
C THR A 319 0.42 -9.95 -7.16
N LEU A 320 -0.14 -9.36 -6.08
CA LEU A 320 0.49 -9.42 -4.76
C LEU A 320 0.52 -10.85 -4.20
N ALA A 321 -0.54 -11.63 -4.40
CA ALA A 321 -0.57 -13.04 -4.01
C ALA A 321 0.50 -13.85 -4.77
N ARG A 322 0.64 -13.62 -6.07
CA ARG A 322 1.66 -14.27 -6.90
C ARG A 322 3.08 -13.88 -6.49
N TRP A 323 3.31 -12.59 -6.23
CA TRP A 323 4.58 -12.11 -5.70
C TRP A 323 4.92 -12.78 -4.39
N ALA A 324 3.97 -12.85 -3.43
CA ALA A 324 4.17 -13.53 -2.16
C ALA A 324 4.50 -15.02 -2.33
N GLN A 325 3.83 -15.71 -3.26
CA GLN A 325 4.09 -17.13 -3.56
C GLN A 325 5.50 -17.37 -4.09
N LEU A 326 6.01 -16.45 -4.92
CA LEU A 326 7.32 -16.52 -5.53
C LEU A 326 8.42 -15.81 -4.70
N SER A 327 8.12 -15.24 -3.53
CA SER A 327 9.10 -14.53 -2.71
C SER A 327 10.15 -15.48 -2.10
N VAL A 328 11.28 -14.91 -1.66
CA VAL A 328 12.38 -15.69 -1.03
C VAL A 328 12.00 -16.07 0.40
N HIS A 329 11.56 -15.10 1.21
CA HIS A 329 11.35 -15.30 2.62
C HIS A 329 10.05 -16.02 2.88
N ASN A 330 8.95 -15.75 2.52
CA ASN A 330 7.69 -16.43 2.86
C ASN A 330 7.00 -17.09 1.65
N GLY A 331 7.81 -17.43 0.64
CA GLY A 331 7.33 -18.05 -0.59
C GLY A 331 7.08 -19.55 -0.46
N ARG A 332 6.53 -20.10 -1.52
CA ARG A 332 6.19 -21.52 -1.62
C ARG A 332 7.11 -22.22 -2.61
N ARG A 333 8.01 -23.06 -2.09
CA ARG A 333 8.96 -23.83 -2.92
C ARG A 333 8.28 -24.67 -3.99
N ASP A 334 7.19 -25.34 -3.64
CA ASP A 334 6.40 -26.16 -4.55
C ASP A 334 5.84 -25.35 -5.74
N LEU A 335 5.45 -24.10 -5.49
CA LEU A 335 4.96 -23.21 -6.56
C LEU A 335 6.10 -22.67 -7.43
N VAL A 336 7.28 -22.41 -6.85
CA VAL A 336 8.47 -22.03 -7.62
C VAL A 336 8.90 -23.18 -8.53
N GLU A 337 8.95 -24.41 -8.01
CA GLU A 337 9.28 -25.61 -8.78
C GLU A 337 8.24 -25.95 -9.84
N ALA A 338 6.96 -25.77 -9.53
CA ALA A 338 5.88 -25.90 -10.50
C ALA A 338 6.01 -24.89 -11.66
N GLU A 339 6.41 -23.66 -11.34
CA GLU A 339 6.63 -22.62 -12.32
C GLU A 339 7.84 -22.93 -13.22
N LEU A 340 8.97 -23.33 -12.64
CA LEU A 340 10.13 -23.78 -13.41
C LEU A 340 9.76 -24.96 -14.31
N ARG A 341 9.04 -25.96 -13.81
CA ARG A 341 8.57 -27.11 -14.59
C ARG A 341 7.65 -26.67 -15.76
N ARG A 342 6.80 -25.67 -15.55
CA ARG A 342 5.95 -25.12 -16.61
C ARG A 342 6.76 -24.46 -17.71
N ILE A 343 7.73 -23.63 -17.32
CA ILE A 343 8.55 -22.83 -18.23
C ILE A 343 9.42 -23.75 -19.11
N VAL A 344 10.12 -24.70 -18.52
CA VAL A 344 11.10 -25.54 -19.24
C VAL A 344 10.48 -26.64 -20.09
N LYS A 345 9.16 -26.77 -20.17
CA LYS A 345 8.47 -27.68 -21.08
C LYS A 345 8.78 -27.43 -22.55
N LYS A 346 9.13 -26.20 -22.90
CA LYS A 346 9.53 -25.78 -24.23
C LYS A 346 11.00 -25.40 -24.25
N PRO A 347 11.74 -25.60 -25.32
CA PRO A 347 13.08 -25.04 -25.48
C PRO A 347 13.05 -23.51 -25.31
N ARG A 348 14.11 -22.93 -24.75
CA ARG A 348 14.20 -21.47 -24.50
C ARG A 348 13.84 -20.61 -25.71
N PRO A 349 14.30 -20.91 -26.97
CA PRO A 349 13.95 -20.09 -28.13
C PRO A 349 12.45 -20.10 -28.49
N ALA A 350 11.70 -21.11 -28.04
CA ALA A 350 10.25 -21.24 -28.26
C ALA A 350 9.41 -20.76 -27.06
N ALA A 351 10.04 -20.38 -25.95
CA ALA A 351 9.39 -19.86 -24.78
C ALA A 351 9.13 -18.34 -24.92
N GLN A 352 8.06 -17.86 -24.29
CA GLN A 352 7.77 -16.42 -24.24
C GLN A 352 8.89 -15.67 -23.53
N VAL A 353 9.14 -14.42 -23.93
CA VAL A 353 10.16 -13.56 -23.29
C VAL A 353 9.86 -13.39 -21.80
N SER A 354 8.59 -13.21 -21.43
CA SER A 354 8.17 -13.11 -20.03
C SER A 354 8.51 -14.36 -19.21
N ASP A 355 8.42 -15.56 -19.80
CA ASP A 355 8.82 -16.81 -19.15
C ASP A 355 10.35 -16.88 -18.96
N GLN A 356 11.12 -16.44 -19.97
CA GLN A 356 12.59 -16.38 -19.88
C GLN A 356 13.03 -15.38 -18.80
N ASP A 357 12.39 -14.22 -18.74
CA ASP A 357 12.69 -13.19 -17.73
C ASP A 357 12.35 -13.68 -16.32
N LEU A 358 11.18 -14.30 -16.12
CA LEU A 358 10.79 -14.88 -14.85
C LEU A 358 11.75 -16.01 -14.44
N PHE A 359 12.12 -16.90 -15.35
CA PHE A 359 13.09 -17.95 -15.09
C PHE A 359 14.43 -17.36 -14.61
N ALA A 360 14.99 -16.42 -15.36
CA ALA A 360 16.24 -15.78 -15.00
C ALA A 360 16.15 -15.06 -13.65
N HIS A 361 15.04 -14.38 -13.38
CA HIS A 361 14.78 -13.73 -12.08
C HIS A 361 14.81 -14.72 -10.91
N LEU A 362 14.18 -15.88 -11.04
CA LEU A 362 14.16 -16.92 -10.01
C LEU A 362 15.58 -17.38 -9.61
N PHE A 363 16.54 -17.34 -10.54
CA PHE A 363 17.95 -17.63 -10.25
C PHE A 363 18.74 -16.41 -9.74
N ARG A 364 18.32 -15.18 -10.08
CA ARG A 364 18.99 -13.95 -9.59
C ARG A 364 18.62 -13.60 -8.16
N ARG A 365 17.36 -13.82 -7.77
CA ARG A 365 16.78 -13.32 -6.52
C ARG A 365 17.45 -13.86 -5.26
N ASP A 366 17.93 -15.12 -5.28
CA ASP A 366 18.57 -15.77 -4.14
C ASP A 366 19.78 -16.61 -4.59
N PRO A 367 21.00 -16.13 -4.34
CA PRO A 367 22.21 -16.89 -4.61
C PRO A 367 22.29 -18.22 -3.87
N GLY A 368 21.72 -18.32 -2.67
CA GLY A 368 21.73 -19.53 -1.84
C GLY A 368 20.88 -20.67 -2.44
N GLU A 369 19.84 -20.35 -3.17
CA GLU A 369 18.96 -21.35 -3.80
C GLU A 369 19.40 -21.81 -5.19
N ARG A 370 20.37 -21.16 -5.83
CA ARG A 370 20.76 -21.41 -7.24
C ARG A 370 21.13 -22.87 -7.50
N VAL A 371 21.96 -23.46 -6.64
CA VAL A 371 22.43 -24.86 -6.82
C VAL A 371 21.24 -25.81 -6.77
N ARG A 372 20.34 -25.62 -5.82
CA ARG A 372 19.14 -26.44 -5.66
C ARG A 372 18.20 -26.30 -6.86
N LEU A 373 17.95 -25.08 -7.33
CA LEU A 373 17.10 -24.83 -8.49
C LEU A 373 17.71 -25.36 -9.77
N ALA A 374 19.05 -25.25 -9.95
CA ALA A 374 19.76 -25.81 -11.09
C ALA A 374 19.67 -27.33 -11.13
N ALA A 375 19.89 -28.00 -9.99
CA ALA A 375 19.74 -29.44 -9.86
C ALA A 375 18.29 -29.88 -10.17
N PHE A 376 17.30 -29.13 -9.70
CA PHE A 376 15.89 -29.38 -10.00
C PHE A 376 15.61 -29.30 -11.50
N VAL A 377 16.04 -28.23 -12.18
CA VAL A 377 15.84 -28.04 -13.63
C VAL A 377 16.55 -29.12 -14.44
N SER A 378 17.80 -29.49 -14.06
CA SER A 378 18.54 -30.57 -14.71
C SER A 378 17.82 -31.91 -14.57
N GLY A 379 17.19 -32.19 -13.44
CA GLY A 379 16.39 -33.40 -13.18
C GLY A 379 15.08 -33.47 -14.01
N LEU A 380 14.65 -32.35 -14.60
CA LEU A 380 13.47 -32.33 -15.49
C LEU A 380 13.78 -32.69 -16.95
N ASN A 381 15.01 -33.05 -17.30
CA ASN A 381 15.48 -33.20 -18.68
C ASN A 381 15.17 -31.95 -19.53
N ALA A 382 15.36 -30.76 -18.95
CA ALA A 382 15.17 -29.50 -19.63
C ALA A 382 16.13 -29.35 -20.81
N ASP A 383 15.69 -28.63 -21.85
CA ASP A 383 16.55 -28.32 -23.02
C ASP A 383 17.81 -27.56 -22.53
N ILE A 384 18.95 -27.89 -23.17
CA ILE A 384 20.28 -27.36 -22.82
C ILE A 384 20.31 -25.82 -22.79
N THR A 385 19.53 -25.18 -23.65
CA THR A 385 19.45 -23.71 -23.71
C THR A 385 18.94 -23.05 -22.40
N TRP A 386 18.22 -23.80 -21.54
CA TRP A 386 17.86 -23.33 -20.20
C TRP A 386 19.06 -23.42 -19.23
N LEU A 387 19.92 -24.43 -19.37
CA LEU A 387 21.15 -24.55 -18.58
C LEU A 387 22.14 -23.45 -18.96
N ASP A 388 22.22 -23.10 -20.24
CA ASP A 388 23.01 -21.96 -20.72
C ASP A 388 22.55 -20.66 -20.05
N LEU A 389 21.22 -20.41 -19.98
CA LEU A 389 20.68 -19.24 -19.28
C LEU A 389 21.04 -19.23 -17.78
N ILE A 390 21.01 -20.37 -17.10
CA ILE A 390 21.47 -20.46 -15.70
C ILE A 390 22.92 -20.00 -15.60
N SER A 391 23.79 -20.50 -16.49
CA SER A 391 25.22 -20.13 -16.52
C SER A 391 25.40 -18.64 -16.81
N GLU A 392 24.66 -18.06 -17.77
CA GLU A 392 24.65 -16.62 -18.07
C GLU A 392 24.30 -15.80 -16.82
N VAL A 393 23.22 -16.16 -16.13
CA VAL A 393 22.73 -15.47 -14.92
C VAL A 393 23.74 -15.56 -13.77
N CYS A 394 24.37 -16.71 -13.57
CA CYS A 394 25.38 -16.89 -12.54
C CYS A 394 26.63 -16.03 -12.84
N ALA A 395 27.09 -16.00 -14.06
CA ALA A 395 28.22 -15.20 -14.48
C ALA A 395 27.98 -13.68 -14.38
N GLU A 396 26.75 -13.22 -14.68
CA GLU A 396 26.34 -11.82 -14.46
C GLU A 396 26.45 -11.40 -12.97
N ALA A 397 25.96 -12.29 -12.09
CA ALA A 397 25.94 -12.02 -10.66
C ALA A 397 27.35 -11.97 -10.05
N ASP A 398 28.26 -12.77 -10.53
CA ASP A 398 29.67 -12.79 -10.07
C ASP A 398 30.43 -11.56 -10.56
N ARG A 399 30.12 -11.03 -11.75
CA ARG A 399 30.68 -9.78 -12.26
C ARG A 399 30.23 -8.55 -11.46
N GLY A 400 28.99 -8.55 -10.95
CA GLY A 400 28.45 -7.48 -10.11
C GLY A 400 29.02 -7.43 -8.68
N ARG A 401 29.79 -8.45 -8.26
CA ARG A 401 30.42 -8.57 -6.94
C ARG A 401 31.89 -8.15 -6.89
N LYS A 402 32.40 -7.46 -7.91
CA LYS A 402 33.76 -6.90 -7.80
C LYS A 402 33.80 -5.85 -6.69
N PRO A 403 34.81 -5.91 -5.80
CA PRO A 403 34.94 -5.12 -4.58
C PRO A 403 35.01 -3.63 -4.83
#